data_9d7f0b213ce4b03fbe2a5e1e6c9585a0
#
_entry.id   9d7f0b213ce4b03fbe2a5e1e6c9585a0
#
_cell.length_a   1.000
_cell.length_b   1.000
_cell.length_c   1.000
_cell.angle_alpha   90.00
_cell.angle_beta   90.00
_cell.angle_gamma   90.00
#
_symmetry.space_group_name_H-M   'P 1'
#
loop_
_entity.id
_entity.type
_entity.pdbx_description
1 polymer ?
#
loop_
_entity_poly.entity_id
_entity_poly.type
_entity_poly.pdbx_seq_one_letter_code
_entity_poly.pdbx_strand_id
1 'polypeptide(L)'
;MTKQPISRFPVPDLAALPVDLQQLFIEVSEKAGFIPNVFWALAHRPGELRAFWAYHEALMRRVSGLTKSEREMIVVATSAENQCLYCVAAHGAILRIYEKSSVISEEIAINYRKANISERHKAMLDFAVKTCNSSYA
;
A
#
# COMPACT_ATOMS: atom_id res chain seq x y z
N MET A 1 -4.58 4.36 28.01
CA MET A 1 -3.60 4.22 26.90
C MET A 1 -3.56 5.54 26.15
N THR A 2 -2.47 6.28 26.19
CA THR A 2 -2.27 7.49 25.40
C THR A 2 -2.20 7.10 23.92
N LYS A 3 -3.12 7.65 23.11
CA LYS A 3 -3.11 7.44 21.66
C LYS A 3 -1.80 7.99 21.11
N GLN A 4 -0.98 7.13 20.51
CA GLN A 4 0.25 7.58 19.84
C GLN A 4 -0.12 8.52 18.69
N PRO A 5 0.62 9.62 18.48
CA PRO A 5 0.36 10.53 17.39
C PRO A 5 0.60 9.82 16.04
N ILE A 6 -0.24 10.13 15.04
CA ILE A 6 -0.12 9.61 13.67
C ILE A 6 1.18 10.07 13.01
N SER A 7 1.63 11.27 13.33
CA SER A 7 2.81 11.91 12.75
C SER A 7 3.55 12.73 13.79
N ARG A 8 4.85 12.94 13.60
CA ARG A 8 5.66 13.91 14.36
C ARG A 8 5.33 15.37 13.98
N PHE A 9 4.75 15.56 12.81
CA PHE A 9 4.27 16.87 12.35
C PHE A 9 2.80 17.06 12.76
N PRO A 10 2.34 18.30 12.89
CA PRO A 10 0.94 18.57 13.14
C PRO A 10 0.06 17.96 12.06
N VAL A 11 -0.99 17.26 12.47
CA VAL A 11 -2.00 16.73 11.56
C VAL A 11 -3.11 17.78 11.46
N PRO A 12 -3.37 18.33 10.26
CA PRO A 12 -4.40 19.35 10.10
C PRO A 12 -5.80 18.75 10.24
N ASP A 13 -6.75 19.56 10.66
CA ASP A 13 -8.16 19.21 10.60
C ASP A 13 -8.62 19.09 9.14
N LEU A 14 -9.56 18.18 8.86
CA LEU A 14 -10.10 17.98 7.52
C LEU A 14 -10.62 19.28 6.91
N ALA A 15 -11.35 20.10 7.70
CA ALA A 15 -11.90 21.36 7.24
C ALA A 15 -10.84 22.43 6.90
N ALA A 16 -9.62 22.28 7.39
CA ALA A 16 -8.50 23.19 7.08
C ALA A 16 -7.75 22.82 5.79
N LEU A 17 -8.04 21.64 5.21
CA LEU A 17 -7.42 21.21 3.97
C LEU A 17 -8.01 21.96 2.75
N PRO A 18 -7.25 22.07 1.64
CA PRO A 18 -7.81 22.47 0.35
C PRO A 18 -9.00 21.59 -0.05
N VAL A 19 -10.00 22.18 -0.71
CA VAL A 19 -11.30 21.54 -1.03
C VAL A 19 -11.12 20.23 -1.80
N ASP A 20 -10.20 20.17 -2.74
CA ASP A 20 -9.88 18.96 -3.52
C ASP A 20 -9.36 17.82 -2.63
N LEU A 21 -8.60 18.14 -1.60
CA LEU A 21 -8.10 17.13 -0.64
C LEU A 21 -9.19 16.72 0.37
N GLN A 22 -10.07 17.63 0.77
CA GLN A 22 -11.25 17.26 1.56
C GLN A 22 -12.09 16.23 0.81
N GLN A 23 -12.34 16.48 -0.48
CA GLN A 23 -13.09 15.55 -1.34
C GLN A 23 -12.37 14.20 -1.46
N LEU A 24 -11.06 14.20 -1.68
CA LEU A 24 -10.24 12.98 -1.72
C LEU A 24 -10.38 12.16 -0.42
N PHE A 25 -10.32 12.80 0.75
CA PHE A 25 -10.44 12.13 2.04
C PHE A 25 -11.83 11.51 2.22
N ILE A 26 -12.89 12.21 1.79
CA ILE A 26 -14.26 11.69 1.81
C ILE A 26 -14.35 10.43 0.94
N GLU A 27 -13.91 10.51 -0.31
CA GLU A 27 -13.93 9.38 -1.24
C GLU A 27 -13.15 8.16 -0.75
N VAL A 28 -11.98 8.39 -0.13
CA VAL A 28 -11.18 7.32 0.46
C VAL A 28 -11.90 6.70 1.64
N SER A 29 -12.51 7.53 2.51
CA SER A 29 -13.28 7.06 3.66
C SER A 29 -14.50 6.24 3.26
N GLU A 30 -15.22 6.67 2.23
CA GLU A 30 -16.38 5.94 1.70
C GLU A 30 -15.99 4.56 1.15
N LYS A 31 -14.85 4.45 0.46
CA LYS A 31 -14.36 3.20 -0.13
C LYS A 31 -13.73 2.24 0.88
N ALA A 32 -12.97 2.76 1.83
CA ALA A 32 -12.19 1.97 2.78
C ALA A 32 -12.85 1.82 4.16
N GLY A 33 -13.88 2.63 4.46
CA GLY A 33 -14.50 2.70 5.78
C GLY A 33 -13.71 3.55 6.79
N PHE A 34 -12.55 4.06 6.41
CA PHE A 34 -11.69 4.92 7.23
C PHE A 34 -10.70 5.69 6.35
N ILE A 35 -10.05 6.70 6.92
CA ILE A 35 -8.96 7.42 6.24
C ILE A 35 -7.63 6.83 6.72
N PRO A 36 -6.82 6.20 5.84
CA PRO A 36 -5.52 5.64 6.21
C PRO A 36 -4.56 6.72 6.75
N ASN A 37 -3.75 6.35 7.75
CA ASN A 37 -2.85 7.28 8.42
C ASN A 37 -1.83 7.96 7.50
N VAL A 38 -1.47 7.35 6.36
CA VAL A 38 -0.58 7.96 5.37
C VAL A 38 -1.16 9.25 4.79
N PHE A 39 -2.48 9.34 4.61
CA PHE A 39 -3.14 10.57 4.16
C PHE A 39 -2.99 11.68 5.20
N TRP A 40 -3.29 11.39 6.46
CA TRP A 40 -3.13 12.33 7.56
C TRP A 40 -1.68 12.77 7.76
N ALA A 41 -0.72 11.83 7.64
CA ALA A 41 0.70 12.12 7.76
C ALA A 41 1.22 13.06 6.66
N LEU A 42 0.67 12.97 5.44
CA LEU A 42 1.04 13.82 4.31
C LEU A 42 0.19 15.09 4.21
N ALA A 43 -0.92 15.18 4.93
CA ALA A 43 -1.89 16.28 4.82
C ALA A 43 -1.30 17.66 5.18
N HIS A 44 -0.24 17.72 6.01
CA HIS A 44 0.47 18.96 6.32
C HIS A 44 1.23 19.54 5.09
N ARG A 45 1.38 18.78 4.02
CA ARG A 45 2.02 19.16 2.75
C ARG A 45 1.12 18.84 1.56
N PRO A 46 0.08 19.64 1.30
CA PRO A 46 -0.93 19.37 0.28
C PRO A 46 -0.38 19.05 -1.12
N GLY A 47 0.68 19.71 -1.53
CA GLY A 47 1.33 19.45 -2.83
C GLY A 47 1.93 18.04 -2.91
N GLU A 48 2.59 17.60 -1.84
CA GLU A 48 3.20 16.28 -1.78
C GLU A 48 2.12 15.17 -1.70
N LEU A 49 1.04 15.41 -0.95
CA LEU A 49 -0.08 14.47 -0.90
C LEU A 49 -0.72 14.27 -2.27
N ARG A 50 -0.92 15.34 -3.05
CA ARG A 50 -1.44 15.25 -4.43
C ARG A 50 -0.52 14.44 -5.34
N ALA A 51 0.79 14.72 -5.28
CA ALA A 51 1.78 13.99 -6.08
C ALA A 51 1.85 12.51 -5.69
N PHE A 52 1.85 12.21 -4.40
CA PHE A 52 1.80 10.84 -3.88
C PHE A 52 0.56 10.10 -4.37
N TRP A 53 -0.62 10.72 -4.25
CA TRP A 53 -1.86 10.08 -4.68
C TRP A 53 -1.91 9.86 -6.19
N ALA A 54 -1.52 10.85 -6.98
CA ALA A 54 -1.46 10.71 -8.44
C ALA A 54 -0.51 9.58 -8.87
N TYR A 55 0.65 9.46 -8.22
CA TYR A 55 1.59 8.39 -8.48
C TYR A 55 1.05 7.02 -8.07
N HIS A 56 0.42 6.92 -6.89
CA HIS A 56 -0.24 5.70 -6.43
C HIS A 56 -1.32 5.22 -7.43
N GLU A 57 -2.21 6.13 -7.87
CA GLU A 57 -3.25 5.80 -8.85
C GLU A 57 -2.64 5.32 -10.19
N ALA A 58 -1.60 6.00 -10.65
CA ALA A 58 -0.92 5.64 -11.89
C ALA A 58 -0.27 4.26 -11.81
N LEU A 59 0.27 3.87 -10.65
CA LEU A 59 0.89 2.55 -10.45
C LEU A 59 -0.15 1.46 -10.21
N MET A 60 -1.09 1.70 -9.30
CA MET A 60 -1.94 0.63 -8.77
C MET A 60 -3.20 0.38 -9.62
N ARG A 61 -3.64 1.37 -10.40
CA ARG A 61 -4.89 1.29 -11.18
C ARG A 61 -4.73 1.25 -12.68
N ARG A 62 -3.52 1.42 -13.21
CA ARG A 62 -3.31 1.38 -14.67
C ARG A 62 -3.67 0.00 -15.24
N VAL A 63 -4.19 0.00 -16.46
CA VAL A 63 -4.28 -1.22 -17.27
C VAL A 63 -2.90 -1.52 -17.85
N SER A 64 -2.32 -2.67 -17.49
CA SER A 64 -0.99 -3.10 -17.95
C SER A 64 -0.86 -4.62 -17.88
N GLY A 65 0.35 -5.14 -18.12
CA GLY A 65 0.65 -6.57 -18.04
C GLY A 65 0.54 -7.21 -16.63
N LEU A 66 0.40 -6.39 -15.57
CA LEU A 66 0.15 -6.87 -14.21
C LEU A 66 -1.31 -6.67 -13.83
N THR A 67 -1.91 -7.66 -13.20
CA THR A 67 -3.23 -7.56 -12.56
C THR A 67 -3.16 -6.69 -11.30
N LYS A 68 -4.31 -6.29 -10.77
CA LYS A 68 -4.38 -5.58 -9.47
C LYS A 68 -3.83 -6.45 -8.34
N SER A 69 -4.15 -7.73 -8.35
CA SER A 69 -3.65 -8.68 -7.37
C SER A 69 -2.14 -8.82 -7.41
N GLU A 70 -1.55 -8.99 -8.59
CA GLU A 70 -0.09 -9.09 -8.75
C GLU A 70 0.65 -7.84 -8.22
N ARG A 71 0.07 -6.66 -8.39
CA ARG A 71 0.64 -5.43 -7.80
C ARG A 71 0.60 -5.48 -6.27
N GLU A 72 -0.51 -5.93 -5.69
CA GLU A 72 -0.60 -6.09 -4.24
C GLU A 72 0.37 -7.17 -3.72
N MET A 73 0.56 -8.28 -4.46
CA MET A 73 1.58 -9.28 -4.13
C MET A 73 2.99 -8.66 -4.08
N ILE A 74 3.34 -7.83 -5.06
CA ILE A 74 4.63 -7.12 -5.09
C ILE A 74 4.74 -6.20 -3.87
N VAL A 75 3.70 -5.42 -3.57
CA VAL A 75 3.71 -4.52 -2.41
C VAL A 75 3.86 -5.30 -1.11
N VAL A 76 3.13 -6.40 -0.93
CA VAL A 76 3.22 -7.23 0.29
C VAL A 76 4.63 -7.81 0.45
N ALA A 77 5.19 -8.43 -0.60
CA ALA A 77 6.50 -9.05 -0.55
C ALA A 77 7.62 -8.02 -0.26
N THR A 78 7.64 -6.90 -0.98
CA THR A 78 8.66 -5.86 -0.77
C THR A 78 8.48 -5.11 0.56
N SER A 79 7.24 -4.98 1.05
CA SER A 79 6.96 -4.41 2.37
C SER A 79 7.40 -5.33 3.50
N ALA A 80 7.29 -6.64 3.33
CA ALA A 80 7.79 -7.62 4.28
C ALA A 80 9.33 -7.55 4.39
N GLU A 81 10.03 -7.49 3.25
CA GLU A 81 11.49 -7.28 3.21
C GLU A 81 11.91 -5.98 3.95
N ASN A 82 11.15 -4.91 3.77
CA ASN A 82 11.37 -3.64 4.46
C ASN A 82 10.84 -3.60 5.91
N GLN A 83 10.30 -4.69 6.41
CA GLN A 83 9.72 -4.80 7.76
C GLN A 83 8.63 -3.73 8.04
N CYS A 84 7.90 -3.29 7.00
CA CYS A 84 6.82 -2.33 7.12
C CYS A 84 5.51 -3.02 7.54
N LEU A 85 5.27 -3.16 8.84
CA LEU A 85 4.06 -3.79 9.38
C LEU A 85 2.77 -3.15 8.84
N TYR A 86 2.73 -1.80 8.78
CA TYR A 86 1.57 -1.08 8.26
C TYR A 86 1.26 -1.45 6.81
N CYS A 87 2.29 -1.48 5.96
CA CYS A 87 2.13 -1.78 4.53
C CYS A 87 1.68 -3.23 4.33
N VAL A 88 2.31 -4.18 5.04
CA VAL A 88 1.91 -5.61 4.97
C VAL A 88 0.45 -5.78 5.41
N ALA A 89 0.03 -5.15 6.50
CA ALA A 89 -1.34 -5.25 6.98
C ALA A 89 -2.36 -4.63 6.01
N ALA A 90 -2.10 -3.41 5.53
CA ALA A 90 -3.01 -2.66 4.66
C ALA A 90 -3.15 -3.32 3.27
N HIS A 91 -2.04 -3.57 2.58
CA HIS A 91 -2.03 -4.17 1.25
C HIS A 91 -2.36 -5.66 1.29
N GLY A 92 -2.00 -6.35 2.37
CA GLY A 92 -2.42 -7.73 2.61
C GLY A 92 -3.93 -7.88 2.71
N ALA A 93 -4.63 -6.93 3.34
CA ALA A 93 -6.09 -6.93 3.38
C ALA A 93 -6.71 -6.81 1.97
N ILE A 94 -6.15 -5.93 1.13
CA ILE A 94 -6.59 -5.75 -0.26
C ILE A 94 -6.30 -7.01 -1.08
N LEU A 95 -5.12 -7.60 -0.93
CA LEU A 95 -4.72 -8.83 -1.62
C LEU A 95 -5.66 -9.99 -1.30
N ARG A 96 -6.03 -10.19 -0.03
CA ARG A 96 -7.00 -11.23 0.36
C ARG A 96 -8.35 -11.06 -0.32
N ILE A 97 -8.80 -9.82 -0.53
CA ILE A 97 -10.05 -9.53 -1.25
C ILE A 97 -9.91 -9.92 -2.73
N TYR A 98 -8.82 -9.54 -3.39
CA TYR A 98 -8.63 -9.83 -4.83
C TYR A 98 -8.45 -11.32 -5.10
N GLU A 99 -7.69 -12.02 -4.27
CA GLU A 99 -7.45 -13.46 -4.42
C GLU A 99 -8.53 -14.35 -3.80
N LYS A 100 -9.48 -13.77 -3.05
CA LYS A 100 -10.50 -14.51 -2.29
C LYS A 100 -9.88 -15.59 -1.39
N SER A 101 -8.72 -15.30 -0.84
CA SER A 101 -7.95 -16.18 0.03
C SER A 101 -7.68 -15.49 1.35
N SER A 102 -7.95 -16.16 2.46
CA SER A 102 -7.74 -15.62 3.81
C SER A 102 -6.28 -15.63 4.26
N VAL A 103 -5.41 -16.39 3.58
CA VAL A 103 -4.02 -16.65 4.02
C VAL A 103 -2.94 -16.20 3.03
N ILE A 104 -3.30 -15.84 1.80
CA ILE A 104 -2.34 -15.55 0.74
C ILE A 104 -1.35 -14.43 1.10
N SER A 105 -1.80 -13.41 1.80
CA SER A 105 -0.94 -12.27 2.17
C SER A 105 0.09 -12.67 3.22
N GLU A 106 -0.29 -13.52 4.16
CA GLU A 106 0.57 -14.06 5.21
C GLU A 106 1.61 -15.01 4.61
N GLU A 107 1.19 -15.91 3.72
CA GLU A 107 2.11 -16.80 3.01
C GLU A 107 3.18 -16.01 2.24
N ILE A 108 2.76 -14.97 1.49
CA ILE A 108 3.69 -14.11 0.74
C ILE A 108 4.60 -13.31 1.67
N ALA A 109 4.05 -12.71 2.73
CA ALA A 109 4.82 -11.90 3.65
C ALA A 109 5.87 -12.71 4.43
N ILE A 110 5.54 -13.96 4.80
CA ILE A 110 6.44 -14.81 5.58
C ILE A 110 7.48 -15.47 4.66
N ASN A 111 7.04 -16.06 3.56
CA ASN A 111 7.92 -16.72 2.60
C ASN A 111 7.22 -16.99 1.26
N TYR A 112 7.22 -16.01 0.36
CA TYR A 112 6.55 -16.14 -0.93
C TYR A 112 7.06 -17.32 -1.78
N ARG A 113 8.30 -17.76 -1.61
CA ARG A 113 8.85 -18.93 -2.32
C ARG A 113 8.17 -20.24 -1.93
N LYS A 114 7.57 -20.28 -0.74
CA LYS A 114 6.82 -21.44 -0.22
C LYS A 114 5.29 -21.23 -0.29
N ALA A 115 4.85 -20.01 -0.63
CA ALA A 115 3.43 -19.70 -0.79
C ALA A 115 2.79 -20.54 -1.91
N ASN A 116 1.49 -20.79 -1.76
CA ASN A 116 0.70 -21.51 -2.77
C ASN A 116 0.32 -20.60 -3.95
N ILE A 117 1.32 -20.16 -4.70
CA ILE A 117 1.22 -19.30 -5.86
C ILE A 117 1.95 -19.91 -7.06
N SER A 118 1.64 -19.45 -8.27
CA SER A 118 2.27 -19.97 -9.49
C SER A 118 3.77 -19.67 -9.55
N GLU A 119 4.52 -20.47 -10.31
CA GLU A 119 5.96 -20.22 -10.55
C GLU A 119 6.18 -18.86 -11.24
N ARG A 120 5.25 -18.41 -12.08
CA ARG A 120 5.28 -17.06 -12.65
C ARG A 120 5.20 -15.97 -11.56
N HIS A 121 4.32 -16.15 -10.59
CA HIS A 121 4.22 -15.22 -9.45
C HIS A 121 5.50 -15.25 -8.60
N LYS A 122 6.08 -16.41 -8.34
CA LYS A 122 7.35 -16.51 -7.60
C LYS A 122 8.48 -15.78 -8.32
N ALA A 123 8.62 -15.98 -9.63
CA ALA A 123 9.62 -15.28 -10.44
C ALA A 123 9.42 -13.76 -10.45
N MET A 124 8.15 -13.31 -10.52
CA MET A 124 7.80 -11.89 -10.40
C MET A 124 8.22 -11.30 -9.05
N LEU A 125 7.97 -12.03 -7.97
CA LEU A 125 8.33 -11.60 -6.61
C LEU A 125 9.84 -11.68 -6.37
N ASP A 126 10.54 -12.67 -6.92
CA ASP A 126 12.00 -12.73 -6.90
C ASP A 126 12.63 -11.49 -7.56
N PHE A 127 12.09 -11.08 -8.72
CA PHE A 127 12.54 -9.85 -9.38
C PHE A 127 12.24 -8.60 -8.54
N ALA A 128 11.05 -8.49 -7.99
CA ALA A 128 10.65 -7.33 -7.19
C ALA A 128 11.50 -7.21 -5.91
N VAL A 129 11.70 -8.31 -5.20
CA VAL A 129 12.53 -8.36 -3.98
C VAL A 129 14.00 -8.08 -4.30
N LYS A 130 14.53 -8.66 -5.40
CA LYS A 130 15.88 -8.34 -5.86
C LYS A 130 16.03 -6.84 -6.14
N THR A 131 15.10 -6.25 -6.85
CA THR A 131 15.12 -4.81 -7.17
C THR A 131 15.07 -3.95 -5.90
N CYS A 132 14.30 -4.38 -4.88
CA CYS A 132 14.21 -3.71 -3.60
C CYS A 132 15.54 -3.75 -2.81
N ASN A 133 16.19 -4.93 -2.74
CA ASN A 133 17.33 -5.18 -1.88
C ASN A 133 18.69 -4.98 -2.57
N SER A 134 18.77 -5.17 -3.87
CA SER A 134 20.03 -5.24 -4.61
C SER A 134 19.85 -4.74 -6.06
N SER A 135 19.35 -3.53 -6.23
CA SER A 135 19.05 -2.95 -7.56
C SER A 135 20.27 -2.79 -8.47
N TYR A 136 21.47 -2.86 -7.90
CA TYR A 136 22.76 -2.74 -8.59
C TYR A 136 23.31 -4.09 -9.12
N ALA A 137 22.67 -5.22 -8.80
CA ALA A 137 23.17 -6.57 -9.09
C ALA A 137 22.50 -7.22 -10.31
#